data_546062a7343e50966fdd2220eedab4aa
#
_entry.id   546062a7343e50966fdd2220eedab4aa
#
_cell.length_a   1.000
_cell.length_b   1.000
_cell.length_c   1.000
_cell.angle_alpha   90.00
_cell.angle_beta   90.00
_cell.angle_gamma   90.00
#
_symmetry.space_group_name_H-M   'P 1'
#
loop_
_entity.id
_entity.type
_entity.pdbx_description
1 polymer ?
#
loop_
_entity_poly.entity_id
_entity_poly.type
_entity_poly.pdbx_seq_one_letter_code
_entity_poly.pdbx_strand_id
1 'polypeptide(L)'
;MSGTARAQTKTESATVKVKVRKDPTFTRTVNAPDARAQAFRSALCQTRMRGRRDLDTGKALVMRWLFADQLGPHFLADYDGPVLLIESQAALRRHHVHRAKAHLILSGLRHLAAELGDRAVYIKADTYREALQRVEEPVHVVHPTSRPALQFVQSLGLEVLPARGFVTSAEQFADWTGERPLLETFYRAARRATGVLMDGGEPVGGRWNLDADNREPPPRKARTLGVPAPWWPNEDVVDEHVRADLESVPTLGRDGPRRFAVTRDEALAALGVFIEQRLPDFGRYEDAMLTGDPWMAHSLLSVPLNLGLLDPPEVIEAAEIAYRNGRAPLNAVEGFIRQILGWREYMWHLYWWLPSDYPTRNYLDARNPLPEWFEQMESSPARCLDVTLREVRETGWAHHIQRLMILGSWALQRGYDPAQLNDWFRRAFVDGYDWVMLGNVIGMSQYADGGIVATKPYTSGGAYIKKMSDYCSDCQFRPDRRTGELACPFTAGYWDFLARNEQALRGNHRMGRPLASMRRLADLPEARQAAARFQ
;
A
#
# COMPACT_ATOMS: atom_id res chain seq x y z
N MET A 1 27.40 44.70 58.03
CA MET A 1 28.71 45.17 57.50
C MET A 1 28.97 44.41 56.28
N SER A 2 28.72 45.06 55.17
CA SER A 2 29.59 45.39 54.02
C SER A 2 30.12 44.13 53.26
N GLY A 3 30.01 44.01 52.05
CA GLY A 3 29.72 44.91 50.90
C GLY A 3 29.75 44.18 49.60
N THR A 4 29.13 44.80 48.72
CA THR A 4 28.94 44.55 47.28
C THR A 4 30.21 44.33 46.46
N ALA A 5 30.13 43.45 45.43
CA ALA A 5 30.75 43.74 44.13
C ALA A 5 30.05 42.97 43.00
N ARG A 6 29.41 43.71 42.11
CA ARG A 6 28.91 43.32 40.80
C ARG A 6 30.10 43.22 39.82
N ALA A 7 30.21 42.14 39.09
CA ALA A 7 31.00 42.09 37.87
C ALA A 7 30.07 41.85 36.67
N GLN A 8 29.94 42.85 35.81
CA GLN A 8 29.34 42.78 34.48
C GLN A 8 30.38 42.22 33.53
N THR A 9 30.06 41.10 32.87
CA THR A 9 30.79 40.64 31.67
C THR A 9 29.94 40.86 30.44
N LYS A 10 30.44 41.76 29.59
CA LYS A 10 29.95 42.00 28.23
C LYS A 10 30.26 40.80 27.37
N THR A 11 29.22 40.25 26.72
CA THR A 11 29.37 39.33 25.59
C THR A 11 29.39 40.13 24.31
N GLU A 12 30.57 40.19 23.68
CA GLU A 12 30.73 40.68 22.28
C GLU A 12 30.24 39.61 21.31
N SER A 13 29.27 39.96 20.50
CA SER A 13 28.81 39.12 19.37
C SER A 13 29.75 39.35 18.20
N ALA A 14 30.51 38.32 17.84
CA ALA A 14 31.31 38.29 16.64
C ALA A 14 30.42 37.98 15.40
N THR A 15 30.14 39.01 14.63
CA THR A 15 29.46 38.85 13.32
C THR A 15 30.49 38.43 12.27
N VAL A 16 30.46 37.19 11.82
CA VAL A 16 31.26 36.73 10.69
C VAL A 16 30.56 37.14 9.41
N LYS A 17 31.13 38.17 8.73
CA LYS A 17 30.73 38.55 7.36
C LYS A 17 31.37 37.60 6.35
N VAL A 18 30.58 36.69 5.77
CA VAL A 18 30.98 35.89 4.60
C VAL A 18 30.83 36.78 3.35
N LYS A 19 31.95 37.08 2.72
CA LYS A 19 32.02 37.77 1.43
C LYS A 19 31.65 36.79 0.32
N VAL A 20 30.45 36.86 -0.24
CA VAL A 20 30.07 36.14 -1.46
C VAL A 20 30.63 36.94 -2.65
N ARG A 21 31.58 36.36 -3.38
CA ARG A 21 32.03 36.90 -4.69
C ARG A 21 30.89 36.70 -5.69
N LYS A 22 30.41 37.78 -6.25
CA LYS A 22 29.50 37.79 -7.42
C LYS A 22 30.31 37.45 -8.66
N ASP A 23 30.03 36.32 -9.29
CA ASP A 23 30.48 35.99 -10.63
C ASP A 23 29.38 36.38 -11.63
N PRO A 24 29.65 37.26 -12.62
CA PRO A 24 28.63 37.80 -13.51
C PRO A 24 28.56 37.07 -14.85
N THR A 25 28.30 35.74 -14.85
CA THR A 25 28.01 35.01 -16.10
C THR A 25 27.06 33.84 -15.85
N PHE A 26 25.83 34.17 -15.49
CA PHE A 26 24.72 33.23 -15.64
C PHE A 26 23.57 33.94 -16.33
N THR A 27 23.64 33.99 -17.65
CA THR A 27 22.49 34.31 -18.50
C THR A 27 21.45 33.22 -18.36
N ARG A 28 20.34 33.53 -17.71
CA ARG A 28 19.14 32.73 -17.64
C ARG A 28 18.55 32.62 -19.05
N THR A 29 18.81 31.52 -19.75
CA THR A 29 18.00 31.11 -20.90
C THR A 29 16.76 30.41 -20.34
N VAL A 30 15.68 31.15 -20.23
CA VAL A 30 14.33 30.64 -20.11
C VAL A 30 13.94 30.17 -21.51
N ASN A 31 14.06 28.87 -21.79
CA ASN A 31 13.36 28.20 -22.90
C ASN A 31 13.62 26.69 -22.78
N ALA A 32 12.65 25.94 -22.26
CA ALA A 32 12.32 24.63 -22.69
C ALA A 32 11.04 24.04 -22.01
N PRO A 33 9.85 24.64 -22.16
CA PRO A 33 8.61 23.89 -21.99
C PRO A 33 8.21 23.10 -23.24
N ASP A 34 8.80 23.37 -24.40
CA ASP A 34 8.25 22.93 -25.69
C ASP A 34 8.79 21.58 -26.17
N ALA A 35 10.00 21.20 -25.82
CA ALA A 35 10.60 19.95 -26.33
C ALA A 35 9.98 18.67 -25.73
N ARG A 36 9.59 18.69 -24.44
CA ARG A 36 8.91 17.55 -23.82
C ARG A 36 7.45 17.43 -24.27
N ALA A 37 6.75 18.55 -24.43
CA ALA A 37 5.39 18.58 -24.96
C ALA A 37 5.35 18.18 -26.43
N GLN A 38 6.39 18.50 -27.21
CA GLN A 38 6.51 18.13 -28.62
C GLN A 38 6.89 16.65 -28.80
N ALA A 39 7.76 16.09 -27.92
CA ALA A 39 8.04 14.67 -27.86
C ALA A 39 6.78 13.85 -27.47
N PHE A 40 5.99 14.37 -26.54
CA PHE A 40 4.73 13.75 -26.14
C PHE A 40 3.67 13.77 -27.26
N ARG A 41 3.54 14.89 -27.99
CA ARG A 41 2.64 14.98 -29.17
C ARG A 41 3.10 14.09 -30.32
N SER A 42 4.39 13.91 -30.52
CA SER A 42 4.98 13.01 -31.52
C SER A 42 4.76 11.53 -31.19
N ALA A 43 4.86 11.16 -29.88
CA ALA A 43 4.57 9.80 -29.41
C ALA A 43 3.07 9.44 -29.46
N LEU A 44 2.18 10.44 -29.40
CA LEU A 44 0.72 10.25 -29.53
C LEU A 44 0.24 10.17 -30.99
N CYS A 45 1.08 10.52 -31.96
CA CYS A 45 0.71 10.48 -33.37
C CYS A 45 0.89 9.06 -33.91
N GLN A 46 -0.21 8.45 -34.30
CA GLN A 46 -0.32 7.11 -34.87
C GLN A 46 0.68 6.89 -36.02
N THR A 47 1.87 6.43 -35.74
CA THR A 47 2.79 5.99 -36.78
C THR A 47 2.60 4.49 -36.97
N ARG A 48 2.03 4.07 -38.09
CA ARG A 48 2.14 2.70 -38.59
C ARG A 48 3.64 2.38 -38.72
N MET A 49 4.18 1.67 -37.75
CA MET A 49 5.55 1.16 -37.86
C MET A 49 5.52 -0.09 -38.77
N ARG A 50 6.19 -0.01 -39.91
CA ARG A 50 6.55 -1.21 -40.69
C ARG A 50 7.61 -1.96 -39.89
N GLY A 51 7.46 -3.28 -39.76
CA GLY A 51 8.30 -4.16 -38.94
C GLY A 51 9.78 -3.78 -38.97
N ARG A 52 10.29 -3.33 -37.83
CA ARG A 52 11.72 -3.05 -37.65
C ARG A 52 12.45 -4.38 -37.48
N ARG A 53 13.45 -4.61 -38.31
CA ARG A 53 14.41 -5.71 -38.15
C ARG A 53 15.65 -5.14 -37.48
N ASP A 54 16.23 -5.91 -36.57
CA ASP A 54 17.56 -5.65 -36.08
C ASP A 54 18.55 -5.68 -37.26
N LEU A 55 19.22 -4.58 -37.51
CA LEU A 55 20.12 -4.41 -38.65
C LEU A 55 21.35 -5.33 -38.58
N ASP A 56 21.73 -5.80 -37.36
CA ASP A 56 22.89 -6.66 -37.13
C ASP A 56 22.58 -8.16 -37.22
N THR A 57 21.39 -8.61 -36.82
CA THR A 57 21.08 -10.06 -36.71
C THR A 57 19.98 -10.53 -37.68
N GLY A 58 19.27 -9.63 -38.34
CA GLY A 58 18.15 -9.95 -39.23
C GLY A 58 16.94 -10.60 -38.54
N LYS A 59 16.95 -10.73 -37.21
CA LYS A 59 15.83 -11.24 -36.40
C LYS A 59 14.74 -10.19 -36.28
N ALA A 60 13.49 -10.62 -36.31
CA ALA A 60 12.38 -9.75 -35.94
C ALA A 60 12.57 -9.27 -34.50
N LEU A 61 12.48 -7.95 -34.28
CA LEU A 61 12.52 -7.39 -32.93
C LEU A 61 11.27 -7.86 -32.18
N VAL A 62 11.45 -8.53 -31.06
CA VAL A 62 10.35 -8.90 -30.15
C VAL A 62 10.04 -7.69 -29.28
N MET A 63 8.78 -7.32 -29.14
CA MET A 63 8.36 -6.17 -28.33
C MET A 63 8.05 -6.62 -26.90
N ARG A 64 8.53 -5.88 -25.88
CA ARG A 64 8.19 -6.17 -24.49
C ARG A 64 6.99 -5.34 -24.05
N TRP A 65 5.87 -6.00 -23.77
CA TRP A 65 4.70 -5.35 -23.19
C TRP A 65 4.82 -5.28 -21.67
N LEU A 66 4.78 -4.04 -21.11
CA LEU A 66 4.73 -3.78 -19.68
C LEU A 66 3.32 -3.32 -19.27
N PHE A 67 2.83 -3.89 -18.18
CA PHE A 67 1.62 -3.42 -17.51
C PHE A 67 1.91 -2.21 -16.62
N ALA A 68 0.87 -1.51 -16.16
CA ALA A 68 0.99 -0.29 -15.35
C ALA A 68 1.58 -0.51 -13.94
N ASP A 69 1.82 -1.74 -13.55
CA ASP A 69 2.50 -2.17 -12.31
C ASP A 69 3.92 -2.71 -12.56
N GLN A 70 4.51 -2.38 -13.73
CA GLN A 70 5.81 -2.85 -14.19
C GLN A 70 6.65 -1.68 -14.75
N LEU A 71 6.67 -0.53 -14.06
CA LEU A 71 7.20 0.72 -14.61
C LEU A 71 8.69 0.98 -14.30
N GLY A 72 9.35 0.11 -13.54
CA GLY A 72 10.75 0.31 -13.13
C GLY A 72 11.77 -0.32 -14.07
N PRO A 73 13.04 0.11 -13.95
CA PRO A 73 14.12 -0.34 -14.83
C PRO A 73 14.43 -1.84 -14.71
N HIS A 74 14.16 -2.47 -13.57
CA HIS A 74 14.38 -3.90 -13.36
C HIS A 74 13.51 -4.79 -14.27
N PHE A 75 12.39 -4.27 -14.81
CA PHE A 75 11.60 -4.96 -15.84
C PHE A 75 12.26 -4.95 -17.21
N LEU A 76 13.25 -4.08 -17.40
CA LEU A 76 13.97 -3.88 -18.67
C LEU A 76 15.47 -4.18 -18.58
N ALA A 77 15.98 -4.66 -17.43
CA ALA A 77 17.43 -4.81 -17.18
C ALA A 77 18.18 -5.72 -18.18
N ASP A 78 17.48 -6.64 -18.84
CA ASP A 78 17.98 -7.58 -19.85
C ASP A 78 17.48 -7.26 -21.26
N TYR A 79 16.96 -6.04 -21.49
CA TYR A 79 16.22 -5.76 -22.71
C TYR A 79 16.34 -4.30 -23.17
N ASP A 80 16.88 -4.11 -24.37
CA ASP A 80 17.06 -2.79 -24.98
C ASP A 80 16.11 -2.52 -26.18
N GLY A 81 15.23 -3.46 -26.49
CA GLY A 81 14.30 -3.39 -27.61
C GLY A 81 13.09 -2.47 -27.35
N PRO A 82 12.11 -2.45 -28.28
CA PRO A 82 10.92 -1.62 -28.15
C PRO A 82 9.99 -2.09 -27.03
N VAL A 83 9.40 -1.14 -26.31
CA VAL A 83 8.52 -1.37 -25.17
C VAL A 83 7.09 -0.96 -25.52
N LEU A 84 6.16 -1.91 -25.42
CA LEU A 84 4.74 -1.67 -25.61
C LEU A 84 4.09 -1.24 -24.29
N LEU A 85 3.40 -0.10 -24.31
CA LEU A 85 2.61 0.42 -23.22
C LEU A 85 1.17 0.64 -23.70
N ILE A 86 0.20 0.04 -23.04
CA ILE A 86 -1.21 0.09 -23.48
C ILE A 86 -2.07 0.77 -22.41
N GLU A 87 -2.74 1.85 -22.81
CA GLU A 87 -3.81 2.50 -22.06
C GLU A 87 -5.16 1.94 -22.51
N SER A 88 -5.76 1.04 -21.71
CA SER A 88 -7.06 0.45 -22.02
C SER A 88 -8.20 1.23 -21.37
N GLN A 89 -9.05 1.84 -22.20
CA GLN A 89 -10.20 2.63 -21.74
C GLN A 89 -11.28 1.74 -21.10
N ALA A 90 -11.51 0.54 -21.64
CA ALA A 90 -12.45 -0.41 -21.05
C ALA A 90 -12.00 -0.90 -19.66
N ALA A 91 -10.69 -1.10 -19.44
CA ALA A 91 -10.18 -1.46 -18.13
C ALA A 91 -10.43 -0.36 -17.10
N LEU A 92 -10.20 0.90 -17.45
CA LEU A 92 -10.48 2.05 -16.58
C LEU A 92 -11.97 2.15 -16.21
N ARG A 93 -12.84 2.08 -17.22
CA ARG A 93 -14.30 2.17 -17.02
C ARG A 93 -14.86 0.98 -16.24
N ARG A 94 -14.34 -0.22 -16.46
CA ARG A 94 -14.85 -1.45 -15.82
C ARG A 94 -14.58 -1.51 -14.32
N HIS A 95 -13.44 -1.03 -13.88
CA HIS A 95 -12.99 -1.27 -12.51
C HIS A 95 -13.44 -0.22 -11.51
N HIS A 96 -13.93 0.94 -11.94
CA HIS A 96 -14.40 2.02 -11.05
C HIS A 96 -13.46 2.22 -9.87
N VAL A 97 -12.16 2.30 -10.13
CA VAL A 97 -11.15 2.47 -9.09
C VAL A 97 -11.18 3.89 -8.51
N HIS A 98 -10.52 4.09 -7.39
CA HIS A 98 -10.35 5.41 -6.81
C HIS A 98 -9.69 6.38 -7.81
N ARG A 99 -10.17 7.64 -7.85
CA ARG A 99 -9.66 8.68 -8.77
C ARG A 99 -8.14 8.81 -8.73
N ALA A 100 -7.56 8.86 -7.52
CA ALA A 100 -6.12 8.91 -7.34
C ALA A 100 -5.40 7.67 -7.93
N LYS A 101 -5.98 6.46 -7.83
CA LYS A 101 -5.41 5.25 -8.41
C LYS A 101 -5.41 5.29 -9.94
N ALA A 102 -6.53 5.69 -10.54
CA ALA A 102 -6.61 5.87 -12.00
C ALA A 102 -5.58 6.91 -12.48
N HIS A 103 -5.43 8.01 -11.76
CA HIS A 103 -4.44 9.04 -12.05
C HIS A 103 -3.02 8.45 -12.03
N LEU A 104 -2.61 7.75 -10.95
CA LEU A 104 -1.28 7.15 -10.83
C LEU A 104 -0.97 6.15 -11.94
N ILE A 105 -1.92 5.30 -12.31
CA ILE A 105 -1.79 4.32 -13.39
C ILE A 105 -1.51 5.02 -14.72
N LEU A 106 -2.33 6.02 -15.09
CA LEU A 106 -2.20 6.72 -16.37
C LEU A 106 -0.97 7.60 -16.40
N SER A 107 -0.73 8.36 -15.33
CA SER A 107 0.43 9.25 -15.22
C SER A 107 1.73 8.44 -15.28
N GLY A 108 1.83 7.31 -14.56
CA GLY A 108 3.00 6.44 -14.60
C GLY A 108 3.29 5.86 -15.99
N LEU A 109 2.27 5.36 -16.69
CA LEU A 109 2.42 4.86 -18.07
C LEU A 109 2.90 5.95 -19.03
N ARG A 110 2.35 7.16 -18.93
CA ARG A 110 2.69 8.29 -19.81
C ARG A 110 4.08 8.84 -19.54
N HIS A 111 4.48 8.92 -18.27
CA HIS A 111 5.85 9.31 -17.91
C HIS A 111 6.87 8.29 -18.38
N LEU A 112 6.62 6.99 -18.20
CA LEU A 112 7.51 5.95 -18.72
C LEU A 112 7.61 6.00 -20.25
N ALA A 113 6.49 6.26 -20.96
CA ALA A 113 6.52 6.43 -22.41
C ALA A 113 7.40 7.61 -22.82
N ALA A 114 7.31 8.75 -22.12
CA ALA A 114 8.14 9.92 -22.36
C ALA A 114 9.63 9.66 -22.04
N GLU A 115 9.93 8.93 -20.98
CA GLU A 115 11.30 8.54 -20.59
C GLU A 115 11.95 7.60 -21.61
N LEU A 116 11.21 6.60 -22.10
CA LEU A 116 11.69 5.65 -23.10
C LEU A 116 11.86 6.25 -24.50
N GLY A 117 11.20 7.37 -24.80
CA GLY A 117 11.32 8.08 -26.07
C GLY A 117 11.01 7.16 -27.27
N ASP A 118 11.94 7.04 -28.21
CA ASP A 118 11.77 6.22 -29.44
C ASP A 118 11.64 4.71 -29.18
N ARG A 119 11.96 4.24 -27.98
CA ARG A 119 11.73 2.84 -27.59
C ARG A 119 10.27 2.58 -27.21
N ALA A 120 9.50 3.59 -26.85
CA ALA A 120 8.12 3.43 -26.45
C ALA A 120 7.19 3.28 -27.64
N VAL A 121 6.38 2.22 -27.62
CA VAL A 121 5.19 2.08 -28.47
C VAL A 121 3.98 2.26 -27.57
N TYR A 122 3.46 3.48 -27.51
CA TYR A 122 2.33 3.84 -26.64
C TYR A 122 1.02 3.79 -27.42
N ILE A 123 0.08 2.94 -26.96
CA ILE A 123 -1.20 2.76 -27.64
C ILE A 123 -2.36 3.03 -26.66
N LYS A 124 -3.18 4.03 -27.01
CA LYS A 124 -4.49 4.24 -26.39
C LYS A 124 -5.55 3.53 -27.21
N ALA A 125 -6.24 2.56 -26.61
CA ALA A 125 -7.26 1.76 -27.27
C ALA A 125 -8.43 1.46 -26.31
N ASP A 126 -9.55 1.00 -26.84
CA ASP A 126 -10.66 0.59 -25.98
C ASP A 126 -10.27 -0.66 -25.17
N THR A 127 -9.69 -1.66 -25.80
CA THR A 127 -9.28 -2.90 -25.16
C THR A 127 -7.80 -3.23 -25.42
N TYR A 128 -7.20 -4.05 -24.54
CA TYR A 128 -5.86 -4.61 -24.78
C TYR A 128 -5.79 -5.42 -26.08
N ARG A 129 -6.85 -6.17 -26.42
CA ARG A 129 -6.90 -6.96 -27.66
C ARG A 129 -6.87 -6.08 -28.91
N GLU A 130 -7.61 -4.97 -28.90
CA GLU A 130 -7.59 -3.99 -30.00
C GLU A 130 -6.22 -3.34 -30.14
N ALA A 131 -5.56 -2.98 -29.02
CA ALA A 131 -4.20 -2.44 -29.07
C ALA A 131 -3.22 -3.43 -29.70
N LEU A 132 -3.27 -4.71 -29.30
CA LEU A 132 -2.38 -5.76 -29.81
C LEU A 132 -2.60 -6.05 -31.30
N GLN A 133 -3.81 -5.84 -31.85
CA GLN A 133 -4.07 -5.96 -33.28
C GLN A 133 -3.39 -4.86 -34.13
N ARG A 134 -2.91 -3.79 -33.50
CA ARG A 134 -2.20 -2.69 -34.15
C ARG A 134 -0.67 -2.89 -34.14
N VAL A 135 -0.19 -3.97 -33.53
CA VAL A 135 1.23 -4.34 -33.38
C VAL A 135 1.51 -5.51 -34.33
N GLU A 136 2.51 -5.35 -35.16
CA GLU A 136 2.91 -6.39 -36.15
C GLU A 136 4.05 -7.28 -35.62
N GLU A 137 4.87 -6.75 -34.68
CA GLU A 137 5.99 -7.45 -34.08
C GLU A 137 5.52 -8.52 -33.09
N PRO A 138 6.26 -9.62 -32.91
CA PRO A 138 6.04 -10.54 -31.82
C PRO A 138 6.11 -9.83 -30.46
N VAL A 139 5.21 -10.19 -29.53
CA VAL A 139 5.14 -9.58 -28.20
C VAL A 139 5.41 -10.63 -27.13
N HIS A 140 6.25 -10.30 -26.17
CA HIS A 140 6.37 -11.04 -24.92
C HIS A 140 6.00 -10.15 -23.73
N VAL A 141 5.65 -10.75 -22.58
CA VAL A 141 5.26 -10.04 -21.37
C VAL A 141 6.07 -10.53 -20.18
N VAL A 142 6.40 -9.64 -19.25
CA VAL A 142 6.84 -10.07 -17.91
C VAL A 142 5.62 -10.61 -17.17
N HIS A 143 5.79 -11.66 -16.37
CA HIS A 143 4.69 -12.31 -15.65
C HIS A 143 3.76 -11.29 -14.99
N PRO A 144 2.47 -11.23 -15.38
CA PRO A 144 1.51 -10.30 -14.81
C PRO A 144 1.26 -10.57 -13.32
N THR A 145 0.90 -9.55 -12.56
CA THR A 145 0.69 -9.66 -11.11
C THR A 145 -0.69 -10.20 -10.72
N SER A 146 -1.59 -10.42 -11.68
CA SER A 146 -2.92 -10.97 -11.39
C SER A 146 -3.24 -12.21 -12.24
N ARG A 147 -3.98 -13.16 -11.66
CA ARG A 147 -4.44 -14.36 -12.34
C ARG A 147 -5.27 -14.06 -13.60
N PRO A 148 -6.22 -13.10 -13.57
CA PRO A 148 -6.96 -12.76 -14.78
C PRO A 148 -6.07 -12.20 -15.89
N ALA A 149 -5.08 -11.38 -15.56
CA ALA A 149 -4.15 -10.88 -16.58
C ALA A 149 -3.25 -11.99 -17.13
N LEU A 150 -2.76 -12.91 -16.28
CA LEU A 150 -1.99 -14.08 -16.72
C LEU A 150 -2.81 -14.98 -17.66
N GLN A 151 -4.05 -15.31 -17.29
CA GLN A 151 -4.96 -16.08 -18.15
C GLN A 151 -5.22 -15.38 -19.49
N PHE A 152 -5.38 -14.06 -19.46
CA PHE A 152 -5.59 -13.28 -20.67
C PHE A 152 -4.39 -13.36 -21.62
N VAL A 153 -3.16 -13.10 -21.16
CA VAL A 153 -1.97 -13.16 -22.02
C VAL A 153 -1.69 -14.58 -22.52
N GLN A 154 -1.93 -15.62 -21.71
CA GLN A 154 -1.85 -17.02 -22.13
C GLN A 154 -2.89 -17.37 -23.19
N SER A 155 -4.12 -16.82 -23.10
CA SER A 155 -5.16 -17.02 -24.11
C SER A 155 -4.83 -16.41 -25.48
N LEU A 156 -3.86 -15.49 -25.50
CA LEU A 156 -3.33 -14.87 -26.73
C LEU A 156 -2.10 -15.61 -27.28
N GLY A 157 -1.61 -16.63 -26.57
CA GLY A 157 -0.39 -17.35 -26.94
C GLY A 157 0.89 -16.54 -26.78
N LEU A 158 0.90 -15.48 -25.95
CA LEU A 158 2.09 -14.67 -25.72
C LEU A 158 3.10 -15.40 -24.83
N GLU A 159 4.38 -15.21 -25.10
CA GLU A 159 5.45 -15.66 -24.22
C GLU A 159 5.41 -14.88 -22.90
N VAL A 160 5.41 -15.61 -21.79
CA VAL A 160 5.42 -15.04 -20.43
C VAL A 160 6.80 -15.25 -19.80
N LEU A 161 7.51 -14.15 -19.57
CA LEU A 161 8.81 -14.14 -18.88
C LEU A 161 8.63 -14.33 -17.38
N PRO A 162 9.71 -14.70 -16.64
CA PRO A 162 9.64 -14.82 -15.18
C PRO A 162 9.16 -13.54 -14.48
N ALA A 163 8.53 -13.70 -13.32
CA ALA A 163 8.10 -12.58 -12.48
C ALA A 163 9.30 -11.74 -12.01
N ARG A 164 9.12 -10.43 -11.91
CA ARG A 164 10.12 -9.46 -11.42
C ARG A 164 9.52 -8.55 -10.39
N GLY A 165 10.37 -7.84 -9.63
CA GLY A 165 9.92 -6.96 -8.55
C GLY A 165 9.56 -7.73 -7.27
N PHE A 166 10.14 -8.93 -7.10
CA PHE A 166 10.06 -9.76 -5.90
C PHE A 166 11.44 -10.34 -5.58
N VAL A 167 11.68 -10.65 -4.29
CA VAL A 167 13.00 -11.08 -3.79
C VAL A 167 13.17 -12.59 -3.87
N THR A 168 12.09 -13.34 -3.68
CA THR A 168 12.10 -14.80 -3.52
C THR A 168 11.34 -15.49 -4.64
N SER A 169 11.69 -16.76 -4.91
CA SER A 169 11.03 -17.55 -5.95
C SER A 169 9.88 -18.41 -5.41
N ALA A 170 9.02 -18.90 -6.31
CA ALA A 170 7.95 -19.81 -5.95
C ALA A 170 8.46 -21.15 -5.39
N GLU A 171 9.59 -21.64 -5.91
CA GLU A 171 10.26 -22.84 -5.44
C GLU A 171 10.76 -22.65 -4.00
N GLN A 172 11.42 -21.52 -3.71
CA GLN A 172 11.86 -21.18 -2.35
C GLN A 172 10.68 -21.10 -1.39
N PHE A 173 9.56 -20.49 -1.80
CA PHE A 173 8.37 -20.44 -0.98
C PHE A 173 7.83 -21.84 -0.65
N ALA A 174 7.71 -22.71 -1.65
CA ALA A 174 7.24 -24.09 -1.47
C ALA A 174 8.14 -24.89 -0.54
N ASP A 175 9.47 -24.79 -0.74
CA ASP A 175 10.47 -25.50 0.08
C ASP A 175 10.45 -25.04 1.55
N TRP A 176 10.25 -23.76 1.79
CA TRP A 176 10.33 -23.18 3.15
C TRP A 176 9.04 -23.30 3.94
N THR A 177 7.89 -23.37 3.29
CA THR A 177 6.60 -23.34 3.97
C THR A 177 5.86 -24.66 4.00
N GLY A 178 6.16 -25.59 3.09
CA GLY A 178 5.49 -26.88 2.97
C GLY A 178 3.97 -26.73 2.77
N GLU A 179 3.21 -27.66 3.32
CA GLU A 179 1.73 -27.73 3.15
C GLU A 179 0.96 -26.65 3.93
N ARG A 180 1.58 -26.02 4.92
CA ARG A 180 0.93 -25.00 5.77
C ARG A 180 1.79 -23.74 5.84
N PRO A 181 1.64 -22.84 4.89
CA PRO A 181 2.39 -21.60 4.87
C PRO A 181 2.15 -20.79 6.15
N LEU A 182 3.25 -20.39 6.81
CA LEU A 182 3.24 -19.47 7.94
C LEU A 182 4.24 -18.35 7.70
N LEU A 183 3.80 -17.11 7.84
CA LEU A 183 4.63 -15.92 7.63
C LEU A 183 5.94 -15.99 8.42
N GLU A 184 5.90 -16.33 9.69
CA GLU A 184 7.10 -16.35 10.55
C GLU A 184 8.15 -17.37 10.04
N THR A 185 7.71 -18.55 9.59
CA THR A 185 8.60 -19.58 9.02
C THR A 185 9.23 -19.08 7.72
N PHE A 186 8.41 -18.54 6.83
CA PHE A 186 8.83 -17.95 5.57
C PHE A 186 9.84 -16.81 5.78
N TYR A 187 9.51 -15.84 6.64
CA TYR A 187 10.36 -14.67 6.88
C TYR A 187 11.74 -15.05 7.44
N ARG A 188 11.81 -16.01 8.37
CA ARG A 188 13.08 -16.50 8.89
C ARG A 188 13.93 -17.16 7.80
N ALA A 189 13.29 -17.97 6.95
CA ALA A 189 13.99 -18.59 5.82
C ALA A 189 14.49 -17.55 4.81
N ALA A 190 13.65 -16.58 4.46
CA ALA A 190 14.00 -15.48 3.55
C ALA A 190 15.18 -14.65 4.09
N ARG A 191 15.19 -14.31 5.39
CA ARG A 191 16.33 -13.60 6.01
C ARG A 191 17.63 -14.42 5.95
N ARG A 192 17.56 -15.74 6.20
CA ARG A 192 18.75 -16.60 6.09
C ARG A 192 19.26 -16.68 4.65
N ALA A 193 18.36 -16.81 3.69
CA ALA A 193 18.73 -16.92 2.27
C ALA A 193 19.30 -15.62 1.70
N THR A 194 18.81 -14.46 2.13
CA THR A 194 19.24 -13.14 1.65
C THR A 194 20.35 -12.52 2.48
N GLY A 195 20.59 -12.99 3.70
CA GLY A 195 21.53 -12.38 4.65
C GLY A 195 21.03 -11.10 5.32
N VAL A 196 19.81 -10.65 5.05
CA VAL A 196 19.25 -9.39 5.54
C VAL A 196 19.09 -9.41 7.06
N LEU A 197 19.67 -8.42 7.73
CA LEU A 197 19.73 -8.30 9.20
C LEU A 197 20.27 -9.58 9.87
N MET A 198 21.28 -10.22 9.25
CA MET A 198 21.94 -11.41 9.80
C MET A 198 23.39 -11.10 10.17
N ASP A 199 23.87 -11.70 11.25
CA ASP A 199 25.28 -11.69 11.68
C ASP A 199 25.71 -13.12 12.01
N GLY A 200 26.66 -13.68 11.28
CA GLY A 200 27.20 -15.03 11.52
C GLY A 200 26.16 -16.15 11.51
N GLY A 201 25.06 -16.00 10.75
CA GLY A 201 23.96 -16.97 10.69
C GLY A 201 22.83 -16.76 11.69
N GLU A 202 22.98 -15.85 12.66
CA GLU A 202 21.99 -15.50 13.66
C GLU A 202 21.33 -14.14 13.32
N PRO A 203 20.09 -13.90 13.74
CA PRO A 203 19.44 -12.62 13.51
C PRO A 203 20.10 -11.52 14.35
N VAL A 204 20.34 -10.37 13.74
CA VAL A 204 20.83 -9.18 14.43
C VAL A 204 19.98 -8.89 15.66
N GLY A 205 20.62 -8.65 16.81
CA GLY A 205 19.95 -8.43 18.09
C GLY A 205 19.35 -9.70 18.73
N GLY A 206 19.66 -10.90 18.22
CA GLY A 206 19.28 -12.20 18.79
C GLY A 206 17.80 -12.54 18.71
N ARG A 207 16.97 -11.71 18.04
CA ARG A 207 15.52 -11.95 17.87
C ARG A 207 15.11 -11.87 16.41
N TRP A 208 14.24 -12.80 16.00
CA TRP A 208 13.76 -12.87 14.62
C TRP A 208 12.75 -11.79 14.27
N ASN A 209 11.94 -11.37 15.24
CA ASN A 209 11.01 -10.27 15.03
C ASN A 209 10.91 -9.37 16.28
N LEU A 210 10.70 -8.09 16.07
CA LEU A 210 10.63 -7.05 17.09
C LEU A 210 9.24 -6.38 17.13
N ASP A 211 8.22 -7.02 16.56
CA ASP A 211 6.86 -6.50 16.46
C ASP A 211 6.25 -6.06 17.83
N ALA A 212 6.61 -6.76 18.90
CA ALA A 212 6.13 -6.40 20.24
C ALA A 212 6.63 -5.02 20.71
N ASP A 213 7.77 -4.57 20.18
CA ASP A 213 8.39 -3.29 20.52
C ASP A 213 7.80 -2.12 19.69
N ASN A 214 6.94 -2.45 18.69
CA ASN A 214 6.40 -1.52 17.70
C ASN A 214 4.91 -1.18 17.91
N ARG A 215 4.38 -1.27 19.14
CA ARG A 215 2.94 -1.11 19.43
C ARG A 215 2.66 -0.07 20.51
N GLU A 216 3.42 1.02 20.49
CA GLU A 216 3.17 2.11 21.42
C GLU A 216 1.93 2.93 20.97
N PRO A 217 1.10 3.36 21.93
CA PRO A 217 0.03 4.31 21.63
C PRO A 217 0.62 5.68 21.26
N PRO A 218 -0.12 6.53 20.56
CA PRO A 218 0.34 7.88 20.28
C PRO A 218 0.57 8.67 21.58
N PRO A 219 1.48 9.66 21.59
CA PRO A 219 1.72 10.48 22.76
C PRO A 219 0.42 11.15 23.23
N ARG A 220 0.25 11.27 24.53
CA ARG A 220 -0.97 11.88 25.13
C ARG A 220 -1.18 13.29 24.60
N LYS A 221 -2.41 13.58 24.12
CA LYS A 221 -2.82 14.87 23.56
C LYS A 221 -2.07 15.29 22.29
N ALA A 222 -1.27 14.41 21.70
CA ALA A 222 -0.66 14.68 20.41
C ALA A 222 -1.75 14.80 19.34
N ARG A 223 -1.57 15.72 18.41
CA ARG A 223 -2.38 15.83 17.18
C ARG A 223 -1.60 15.31 15.97
N THR A 224 -0.28 15.30 16.06
CA THR A 224 0.67 14.75 15.09
C THR A 224 1.80 14.08 15.85
N LEU A 225 2.55 13.20 15.21
CA LEU A 225 3.77 12.63 15.81
C LEU A 225 4.94 13.61 15.85
N GLY A 226 4.86 14.74 15.14
CA GLY A 226 5.98 15.66 14.98
C GLY A 226 7.09 15.13 14.04
N VAL A 227 6.84 14.03 13.34
CA VAL A 227 7.72 13.48 12.32
C VAL A 227 7.63 14.36 11.08
N PRO A 228 8.73 14.61 10.33
CA PRO A 228 8.68 15.36 9.09
C PRO A 228 7.64 14.82 8.10
N ALA A 229 7.06 15.72 7.29
CA ALA A 229 6.08 15.33 6.28
C ALA A 229 6.67 14.28 5.31
N PRO A 230 5.85 13.39 4.73
CA PRO A 230 6.29 12.55 3.63
C PRO A 230 6.78 13.40 2.45
N TRP A 231 7.54 12.77 1.56
CA TRP A 231 7.83 13.37 0.27
C TRP A 231 6.55 13.57 -0.54
N TRP A 232 6.41 14.72 -1.18
CA TRP A 232 5.29 15.02 -2.06
C TRP A 232 5.77 15.36 -3.46
N PRO A 233 5.12 14.82 -4.51
CA PRO A 233 5.45 15.13 -5.89
C PRO A 233 5.03 16.56 -6.27
N ASN A 234 5.69 17.09 -7.30
CA ASN A 234 5.19 18.22 -8.08
C ASN A 234 4.45 17.66 -9.29
N GLU A 235 3.22 18.11 -9.50
CA GLU A 235 2.46 17.77 -10.70
C GLU A 235 2.98 18.54 -11.92
N ASP A 236 2.84 17.94 -13.10
CA ASP A 236 3.25 18.52 -14.36
C ASP A 236 2.14 18.45 -15.43
N VAL A 237 2.48 18.80 -16.67
CA VAL A 237 1.54 18.80 -17.80
C VAL A 237 0.94 17.40 -18.09
N VAL A 238 1.64 16.33 -17.78
CA VAL A 238 1.12 14.95 -17.93
C VAL A 238 0.00 14.72 -16.93
N ASP A 239 0.18 15.16 -15.69
CA ASP A 239 -0.84 15.05 -14.64
C ASP A 239 -2.10 15.87 -15.01
N GLU A 240 -1.93 17.08 -15.58
CA GLU A 240 -3.05 17.91 -16.08
C GLU A 240 -3.85 17.19 -17.17
N HIS A 241 -3.17 16.61 -18.15
CA HIS A 241 -3.82 15.83 -19.21
C HIS A 241 -4.54 14.59 -18.68
N VAL A 242 -3.94 13.89 -17.71
CA VAL A 242 -4.57 12.73 -17.05
C VAL A 242 -5.85 13.15 -16.32
N ARG A 243 -5.85 14.28 -15.61
CA ARG A 243 -7.06 14.80 -14.94
C ARG A 243 -8.19 15.06 -15.93
N ALA A 244 -7.87 15.73 -17.05
CA ALA A 244 -8.84 16.00 -18.09
C ALA A 244 -9.43 14.72 -18.70
N ASP A 245 -8.58 13.72 -19.01
CA ASP A 245 -9.05 12.42 -19.53
C ASP A 245 -9.95 11.66 -18.54
N LEU A 246 -9.69 11.82 -17.24
CA LEU A 246 -10.46 11.15 -16.19
C LEU A 246 -11.80 11.83 -15.86
N GLU A 247 -12.11 13.04 -16.36
CA GLU A 247 -13.37 13.72 -16.07
C GLU A 247 -14.60 12.91 -16.51
N SER A 248 -14.46 12.15 -17.60
CA SER A 248 -15.53 11.31 -18.15
C SER A 248 -15.51 9.86 -17.65
N VAL A 249 -14.55 9.49 -16.78
CA VAL A 249 -14.38 8.12 -16.27
C VAL A 249 -15.04 8.00 -14.90
N PRO A 250 -15.98 7.06 -14.71
CA PRO A 250 -16.55 6.80 -13.37
C PRO A 250 -15.46 6.29 -12.41
N THR A 251 -15.27 6.99 -11.29
CA THR A 251 -14.27 6.68 -10.28
C THR A 251 -14.84 6.80 -8.88
N LEU A 252 -14.22 6.10 -7.90
CA LEU A 252 -14.47 6.30 -6.48
C LEU A 252 -13.64 7.46 -5.94
N GLY A 253 -14.05 7.99 -4.78
CA GLY A 253 -13.31 9.01 -4.05
C GLY A 253 -13.37 10.39 -4.72
N ARG A 254 -12.45 11.26 -4.36
CA ARG A 254 -12.38 12.64 -4.84
C ARG A 254 -11.11 12.89 -5.63
N ASP A 255 -11.17 13.86 -6.51
CA ASP A 255 -9.96 14.42 -7.09
C ASP A 255 -9.20 15.23 -6.04
N GLY A 256 -7.88 15.22 -6.12
CA GLY A 256 -7.00 15.90 -5.20
C GLY A 256 -5.56 15.93 -5.74
N PRO A 257 -4.62 16.59 -5.08
CA PRO A 257 -3.24 16.61 -5.50
C PRO A 257 -2.65 15.19 -5.50
N ARG A 258 -1.82 14.89 -6.48
CA ARG A 258 -1.07 13.63 -6.53
C ARG A 258 -0.18 13.50 -5.30
N ARG A 259 -0.24 12.35 -4.63
CA ARG A 259 0.47 12.11 -3.36
C ARG A 259 1.60 11.08 -3.48
N PHE A 260 1.72 10.40 -4.60
CA PHE A 260 2.64 9.31 -4.78
C PHE A 260 3.46 9.47 -6.05
N ALA A 261 4.63 8.84 -6.07
CA ALA A 261 5.55 8.83 -7.19
C ALA A 261 4.94 8.12 -8.42
N VAL A 262 5.21 8.65 -9.60
CA VAL A 262 4.86 8.07 -10.91
C VAL A 262 6.08 7.90 -11.81
N THR A 263 7.24 8.40 -11.38
CA THR A 263 8.53 8.19 -12.04
C THR A 263 9.53 7.53 -11.09
N ARG A 264 10.57 6.95 -11.66
CA ARG A 264 11.66 6.34 -10.89
C ARG A 264 12.37 7.34 -9.98
N ASP A 265 12.67 8.52 -10.49
CA ASP A 265 13.36 9.59 -9.73
C ASP A 265 12.53 10.06 -8.53
N GLU A 266 11.23 10.25 -8.74
CA GLU A 266 10.29 10.56 -7.67
C GLU A 266 10.23 9.46 -6.59
N ALA A 267 10.24 8.19 -7.03
CA ALA A 267 10.21 7.05 -6.12
C ALA A 267 11.48 6.95 -5.27
N LEU A 268 12.65 7.21 -5.85
CA LEU A 268 13.92 7.28 -5.13
C LEU A 268 13.96 8.46 -4.16
N ALA A 269 13.43 9.62 -4.54
CA ALA A 269 13.32 10.77 -3.64
C ALA A 269 12.41 10.47 -2.44
N ALA A 270 11.26 9.80 -2.68
CA ALA A 270 10.36 9.35 -1.62
C ALA A 270 11.03 8.34 -0.68
N LEU A 271 11.79 7.38 -1.22
CA LEU A 271 12.59 6.43 -0.44
C LEU A 271 13.62 7.16 0.43
N GLY A 272 14.37 8.11 -0.15
CA GLY A 272 15.37 8.89 0.57
C GLY A 272 14.78 9.65 1.76
N VAL A 273 13.68 10.38 1.56
CA VAL A 273 12.98 11.11 2.63
C VAL A 273 12.48 10.16 3.73
N PHE A 274 11.93 9.00 3.36
CA PHE A 274 11.50 8.03 4.35
C PHE A 274 12.67 7.52 5.19
N ILE A 275 13.74 7.04 4.55
CA ILE A 275 14.91 6.45 5.23
C ILE A 275 15.58 7.47 6.17
N GLU A 276 15.73 8.71 5.73
CA GLU A 276 16.47 9.73 6.48
C GLU A 276 15.64 10.38 7.59
N GLN A 277 14.35 10.57 7.37
CA GLN A 277 13.55 11.46 8.21
C GLN A 277 12.40 10.77 8.96
N ARG A 278 11.98 9.57 8.56
CA ARG A 278 10.76 8.93 9.07
C ARG A 278 10.98 7.53 9.60
N LEU A 279 11.90 6.76 9.02
CA LEU A 279 12.22 5.40 9.44
C LEU A 279 12.57 5.29 10.94
N PRO A 280 13.31 6.22 11.56
CA PRO A 280 13.61 6.15 13.00
C PRO A 280 12.38 6.06 13.91
N ASP A 281 11.27 6.71 13.53
CA ASP A 281 10.02 6.76 14.28
C ASP A 281 8.97 5.75 13.79
N PHE A 282 9.22 5.09 12.64
CA PHE A 282 8.28 4.16 12.02
C PHE A 282 7.87 3.03 12.98
N GLY A 283 8.85 2.32 13.54
CA GLY A 283 8.56 1.13 14.34
C GLY A 283 7.71 1.44 15.55
N ARG A 284 8.14 2.38 16.38
CA ARG A 284 7.52 2.71 17.67
C ARG A 284 6.01 2.95 17.55
N TYR A 285 5.57 3.68 16.54
CA TYR A 285 4.19 4.11 16.33
C TYR A 285 3.49 3.45 15.15
N GLU A 286 3.96 2.28 14.73
CA GLU A 286 3.44 1.54 13.57
C GLU A 286 1.93 1.32 13.64
N ASP A 287 1.39 1.06 14.85
CA ASP A 287 -0.03 0.80 15.11
C ASP A 287 -0.83 2.04 15.56
N ALA A 288 -0.20 3.20 15.75
CA ALA A 288 -0.87 4.39 16.26
C ALA A 288 -1.65 5.13 15.18
N MET A 289 -2.75 5.83 15.59
CA MET A 289 -3.64 6.57 14.70
C MET A 289 -3.94 7.95 15.28
N LEU A 290 -3.82 9.02 14.48
CA LEU A 290 -4.14 10.39 14.88
C LEU A 290 -4.99 11.10 13.82
N THR A 291 -6.07 11.77 14.26
CA THR A 291 -6.98 12.51 13.36
C THR A 291 -6.27 13.60 12.54
N GLY A 292 -5.25 14.24 13.10
CA GLY A 292 -4.50 15.33 12.48
C GLY A 292 -3.26 14.87 11.70
N ASP A 293 -2.98 13.56 11.66
CA ASP A 293 -1.77 13.01 11.04
C ASP A 293 -2.07 11.65 10.37
N PRO A 294 -2.75 11.64 9.23
CA PRO A 294 -3.12 10.39 8.55
C PRO A 294 -1.90 9.60 8.06
N TRP A 295 -0.76 10.25 7.91
CA TRP A 295 0.47 9.63 7.40
C TRP A 295 1.35 9.04 8.49
N MET A 296 1.19 9.46 9.74
CA MET A 296 1.98 9.03 10.88
C MET A 296 3.49 9.01 10.54
N ALA A 297 4.21 7.93 10.86
CA ALA A 297 5.58 7.69 10.41
C ALA A 297 5.68 6.67 9.26
N HIS A 298 4.56 6.36 8.58
CA HIS A 298 4.55 5.35 7.52
C HIS A 298 5.33 5.79 6.28
N SER A 299 5.88 4.79 5.55
CA SER A 299 6.75 5.03 4.41
C SER A 299 6.04 5.55 3.16
N LEU A 300 4.79 5.18 2.94
CA LEU A 300 4.02 5.39 1.71
C LEU A 300 4.64 4.73 0.46
N LEU A 301 5.60 3.81 0.65
CA LEU A 301 6.32 3.14 -0.43
C LEU A 301 5.57 1.95 -1.03
N SER A 302 4.43 1.55 -0.46
CA SER A 302 3.57 0.50 -1.05
C SER A 302 3.16 0.84 -2.49
N VAL A 303 2.89 2.11 -2.79
CA VAL A 303 2.49 2.57 -4.12
C VAL A 303 3.63 2.46 -5.13
N PRO A 304 4.80 3.10 -4.94
CA PRO A 304 5.91 2.97 -5.91
C PRO A 304 6.45 1.53 -6.02
N LEU A 305 6.37 0.72 -4.96
CA LEU A 305 6.69 -0.72 -5.03
C LEU A 305 5.66 -1.49 -5.88
N ASN A 306 4.38 -1.17 -5.77
CA ASN A 306 3.32 -1.86 -6.51
C ASN A 306 3.16 -1.34 -7.95
N LEU A 307 3.59 -0.13 -8.25
CA LEU A 307 3.78 0.35 -9.62
C LEU A 307 5.09 -0.20 -10.25
N GLY A 308 5.91 -0.91 -9.46
CA GLY A 308 7.19 -1.43 -9.91
C GLY A 308 8.26 -0.37 -10.15
N LEU A 309 8.09 0.86 -9.65
CA LEU A 309 9.08 1.94 -9.76
C LEU A 309 10.31 1.68 -8.88
N LEU A 310 10.12 1.02 -7.73
CA LEU A 310 11.17 0.57 -6.83
C LEU A 310 11.31 -0.95 -6.88
N ASP A 311 12.53 -1.43 -6.83
CA ASP A 311 12.81 -2.85 -6.66
C ASP A 311 12.91 -3.17 -5.15
N PRO A 312 12.22 -4.18 -4.61
CA PRO A 312 12.27 -4.52 -3.19
C PRO A 312 13.67 -4.69 -2.60
N PRO A 313 14.65 -5.33 -3.27
CA PRO A 313 16.01 -5.46 -2.72
C PRO A 313 16.65 -4.12 -2.37
N GLU A 314 16.54 -3.10 -3.23
CA GLU A 314 17.14 -1.78 -2.97
C GLU A 314 16.50 -1.06 -1.78
N VAL A 315 15.19 -1.21 -1.59
CA VAL A 315 14.46 -0.61 -0.46
C VAL A 315 14.88 -1.28 0.86
N ILE A 316 15.04 -2.61 0.84
CA ILE A 316 15.52 -3.39 1.98
C ILE A 316 16.96 -2.99 2.32
N GLU A 317 17.83 -2.91 1.32
CA GLU A 317 19.24 -2.53 1.48
C GLU A 317 19.37 -1.11 2.07
N ALA A 318 18.62 -0.15 1.55
CA ALA A 318 18.62 1.23 2.08
C ALA A 318 18.23 1.28 3.57
N ALA A 319 17.24 0.50 3.99
CA ALA A 319 16.83 0.42 5.38
C ALA A 319 17.89 -0.28 6.26
N GLU A 320 18.48 -1.38 5.81
CA GLU A 320 19.55 -2.07 6.54
C GLU A 320 20.80 -1.19 6.69
N ILE A 321 21.21 -0.48 5.63
CA ILE A 321 22.30 0.49 5.68
C ILE A 321 22.01 1.60 6.71
N ALA A 322 20.78 2.07 6.83
CA ALA A 322 20.41 3.06 7.85
C ALA A 322 20.63 2.53 9.27
N TYR A 323 20.27 1.27 9.55
CA TYR A 323 20.56 0.61 10.81
C TYR A 323 22.08 0.42 11.04
N ARG A 324 22.79 -0.17 10.07
CA ARG A 324 24.24 -0.45 10.19
C ARG A 324 25.05 0.83 10.45
N ASN A 325 24.58 1.96 9.96
CA ASN A 325 25.18 3.29 10.17
C ASN A 325 24.65 4.02 11.43
N GLY A 326 23.83 3.38 12.27
CA GLY A 326 23.29 3.97 13.51
C GLY A 326 22.27 5.09 13.30
N ARG A 327 21.68 5.23 12.09
CA ARG A 327 20.70 6.27 11.76
C ARG A 327 19.26 5.91 12.12
N ALA A 328 18.96 4.62 12.29
CA ALA A 328 17.64 4.14 12.68
C ALA A 328 17.77 2.96 13.68
N PRO A 329 16.86 2.83 14.67
CA PRO A 329 16.90 1.74 15.64
C PRO A 329 16.46 0.40 15.01
N LEU A 330 16.97 -0.70 15.54
CA LEU A 330 16.75 -2.04 14.99
C LEU A 330 15.27 -2.41 14.90
N ASN A 331 14.45 -2.07 15.90
CA ASN A 331 13.02 -2.39 15.89
C ASN A 331 12.28 -1.70 14.74
N ALA A 332 12.63 -0.46 14.40
CA ALA A 332 12.03 0.24 13.27
C ALA A 332 12.47 -0.34 11.93
N VAL A 333 13.77 -0.65 11.79
CA VAL A 333 14.32 -1.21 10.56
C VAL A 333 13.84 -2.64 10.33
N GLU A 334 13.87 -3.50 11.36
CA GLU A 334 13.34 -4.87 11.27
C GLU A 334 11.83 -4.86 10.99
N GLY A 335 11.09 -4.01 11.69
CA GLY A 335 9.65 -3.83 11.45
C GLY A 335 9.35 -3.44 10.01
N PHE A 336 10.09 -2.48 9.44
CA PHE A 336 9.93 -2.06 8.05
C PHE A 336 10.33 -3.15 7.05
N ILE A 337 11.51 -3.76 7.22
CA ILE A 337 11.98 -4.85 6.34
C ILE A 337 11.00 -6.03 6.38
N ARG A 338 10.40 -6.33 7.53
CA ARG A 338 9.40 -7.39 7.68
C ARG A 338 8.12 -7.09 6.88
N GLN A 339 7.76 -5.83 6.62
CA GLN A 339 6.64 -5.51 5.74
C GLN A 339 6.97 -5.84 4.27
N ILE A 340 8.25 -5.76 3.85
CA ILE A 340 8.67 -6.02 2.47
C ILE A 340 9.09 -7.48 2.29
N LEU A 341 10.17 -7.92 2.92
CA LEU A 341 10.71 -9.28 2.80
C LEU A 341 9.81 -10.32 3.46
N GLY A 342 9.04 -9.93 4.48
CA GLY A 342 8.04 -10.78 5.12
C GLY A 342 6.70 -10.71 4.41
N TRP A 343 5.88 -9.70 4.74
CA TRP A 343 4.48 -9.64 4.32
C TRP A 343 4.29 -9.51 2.81
N ARG A 344 4.99 -8.61 2.13
CA ARG A 344 4.82 -8.40 0.68
C ARG A 344 5.18 -9.66 -0.11
N GLU A 345 6.34 -10.26 0.16
CA GLU A 345 6.77 -11.50 -0.49
C GLU A 345 5.83 -12.67 -0.16
N TYR A 346 5.50 -12.83 1.13
CA TYR A 346 4.59 -13.89 1.57
C TYR A 346 3.22 -13.80 0.89
N MET A 347 2.61 -12.58 0.81
CA MET A 347 1.32 -12.39 0.16
C MET A 347 1.38 -12.65 -1.35
N TRP A 348 2.48 -12.29 -2.01
CA TRP A 348 2.70 -12.60 -3.41
C TRP A 348 2.68 -14.11 -3.67
N HIS A 349 3.49 -14.88 -2.96
CA HIS A 349 3.52 -16.32 -3.13
C HIS A 349 2.23 -17.00 -2.67
N LEU A 350 1.66 -16.54 -1.58
CA LEU A 350 0.39 -17.05 -1.07
C LEU A 350 -0.73 -16.85 -2.10
N TYR A 351 -0.78 -15.70 -2.78
CA TYR A 351 -1.76 -15.45 -3.84
C TYR A 351 -1.72 -16.52 -4.92
N TRP A 352 -0.55 -16.93 -5.37
CA TRP A 352 -0.39 -17.97 -6.39
C TRP A 352 -0.59 -19.38 -5.85
N TRP A 353 -0.28 -19.62 -4.60
CA TRP A 353 -0.46 -20.91 -3.91
C TRP A 353 -1.91 -21.22 -3.57
N LEU A 354 -2.72 -20.22 -3.19
CA LEU A 354 -4.12 -20.38 -2.83
C LEU A 354 -4.95 -20.95 -4.00
N PRO A 355 -5.96 -21.79 -3.75
CA PRO A 355 -6.79 -22.37 -4.80
C PRO A 355 -7.63 -21.30 -5.51
N SER A 356 -8.11 -21.63 -6.71
CA SER A 356 -8.87 -20.68 -7.55
C SER A 356 -10.21 -20.25 -6.96
N ASP A 357 -10.82 -21.07 -6.09
CA ASP A 357 -12.06 -20.78 -5.38
C ASP A 357 -11.88 -19.90 -4.12
N TYR A 358 -10.63 -19.60 -3.74
CA TYR A 358 -10.34 -18.85 -2.53
C TYR A 358 -11.05 -17.48 -2.44
N PRO A 359 -11.23 -16.70 -3.52
CA PRO A 359 -11.96 -15.43 -3.46
C PRO A 359 -13.42 -15.54 -2.98
N THR A 360 -14.02 -16.73 -3.07
CA THR A 360 -15.41 -17.00 -2.65
C THR A 360 -15.53 -17.64 -1.28
N ARG A 361 -14.41 -17.81 -0.57
CA ARG A 361 -14.40 -18.37 0.79
C ARG A 361 -15.16 -17.49 1.77
N ASN A 362 -15.99 -18.13 2.60
CA ASN A 362 -16.83 -17.44 3.59
C ASN A 362 -17.12 -18.32 4.80
N TYR A 363 -16.08 -18.63 5.58
CA TYR A 363 -16.13 -19.54 6.73
C TYR A 363 -17.13 -19.11 7.81
N LEU A 364 -17.31 -17.81 8.00
CA LEU A 364 -18.21 -17.26 9.03
C LEU A 364 -19.65 -17.03 8.51
N ASP A 365 -19.94 -17.43 7.28
CA ASP A 365 -21.24 -17.25 6.61
C ASP A 365 -21.75 -15.79 6.65
N ALA A 366 -20.85 -14.84 6.45
CA ALA A 366 -21.12 -13.41 6.41
C ALA A 366 -21.77 -13.03 5.06
N ARG A 367 -23.05 -12.61 5.04
CA ARG A 367 -23.85 -12.43 3.82
C ARG A 367 -24.49 -11.04 3.69
N ASN A 368 -24.27 -10.16 4.66
CA ASN A 368 -24.81 -8.81 4.55
C ASN A 368 -24.14 -8.06 3.39
N PRO A 369 -24.91 -7.40 2.52
CA PRO A 369 -24.31 -6.60 1.45
C PRO A 369 -23.47 -5.48 2.04
N LEU A 370 -22.42 -5.09 1.30
CA LEU A 370 -21.68 -3.88 1.64
C LEU A 370 -22.60 -2.67 1.39
N PRO A 371 -22.92 -1.87 2.41
CA PRO A 371 -23.88 -0.79 2.23
C PRO A 371 -23.29 0.34 1.37
N GLU A 372 -24.14 0.99 0.58
CA GLU A 372 -23.74 2.05 -0.37
C GLU A 372 -22.96 3.18 0.31
N TRP A 373 -23.41 3.63 1.50
CA TRP A 373 -22.71 4.68 2.25
C TRP A 373 -21.26 4.30 2.61
N PHE A 374 -21.00 3.01 2.88
CA PHE A 374 -19.64 2.52 3.12
C PHE A 374 -18.87 2.45 1.82
N GLU A 375 -19.47 1.94 0.75
CA GLU A 375 -18.87 1.85 -0.57
C GLU A 375 -18.47 3.23 -1.11
N GLN A 376 -19.32 4.24 -0.95
CA GLN A 376 -19.08 5.62 -1.35
C GLN A 376 -18.25 6.41 -0.33
N MET A 377 -17.83 5.78 0.76
CA MET A 377 -17.04 6.41 1.82
C MET A 377 -17.71 7.65 2.42
N GLU A 378 -19.02 7.57 2.63
CA GLU A 378 -19.83 8.63 3.22
C GLU A 378 -19.59 8.74 4.73
N SER A 379 -20.16 9.80 5.32
CA SER A 379 -20.06 10.06 6.75
C SER A 379 -20.70 8.97 7.59
N SER A 380 -20.06 8.62 8.69
CA SER A 380 -20.49 7.60 9.65
C SER A 380 -20.67 8.23 11.04
N PRO A 381 -21.67 7.78 11.83
CA PRO A 381 -21.83 8.26 13.21
C PRO A 381 -20.69 7.84 14.14
N ALA A 382 -19.93 6.79 13.79
CA ALA A 382 -18.76 6.37 14.54
C ALA A 382 -17.52 7.14 14.07
N ARG A 383 -17.05 8.11 14.87
CA ARG A 383 -15.97 9.04 14.50
C ARG A 383 -14.72 8.33 13.93
N CYS A 384 -14.29 7.21 14.53
CA CYS A 384 -13.13 6.47 14.03
C CYS A 384 -13.33 5.97 12.60
N LEU A 385 -14.51 5.48 12.30
CA LEU A 385 -14.86 5.03 10.94
C LEU A 385 -15.01 6.22 9.98
N ASP A 386 -15.69 7.30 10.42
CA ASP A 386 -15.87 8.52 9.64
C ASP A 386 -14.55 9.15 9.22
N VAL A 387 -13.60 9.31 10.17
CA VAL A 387 -12.25 9.83 9.88
C VAL A 387 -11.55 8.96 8.84
N THR A 388 -11.55 7.64 9.03
CA THR A 388 -10.85 6.71 8.13
C THR A 388 -11.50 6.69 6.73
N LEU A 389 -12.84 6.63 6.63
CA LEU A 389 -13.52 6.66 5.33
C LEU A 389 -13.27 7.97 4.59
N ARG A 390 -13.26 9.11 5.30
CA ARG A 390 -12.94 10.41 4.70
C ARG A 390 -11.51 10.45 4.16
N GLU A 391 -10.52 9.94 4.91
CA GLU A 391 -9.13 9.85 4.47
C GLU A 391 -9.01 9.00 3.20
N VAL A 392 -9.66 7.84 3.16
CA VAL A 392 -9.69 6.99 1.96
C VAL A 392 -10.37 7.71 0.80
N ARG A 393 -11.52 8.38 1.02
CA ARG A 393 -12.24 9.13 -0.03
C ARG A 393 -11.40 10.24 -0.64
N GLU A 394 -10.56 10.92 0.16
CA GLU A 394 -9.76 12.06 -0.29
C GLU A 394 -8.41 11.65 -0.88
N THR A 395 -7.84 10.51 -0.47
CA THR A 395 -6.47 10.16 -0.83
C THR A 395 -6.31 8.78 -1.48
N GLY A 396 -7.32 7.93 -1.39
CA GLY A 396 -7.22 6.52 -1.75
C GLY A 396 -6.27 5.73 -0.84
N TRP A 397 -5.97 6.25 0.36
CA TRP A 397 -4.99 5.62 1.25
C TRP A 397 -5.42 5.67 2.72
N ALA A 398 -5.02 4.66 3.46
CA ALA A 398 -5.04 4.59 4.91
C ALA A 398 -3.96 3.57 5.32
N HIS A 399 -3.36 3.71 6.50
CA HIS A 399 -2.36 2.74 6.93
C HIS A 399 -2.99 1.41 7.40
N HIS A 400 -2.17 0.38 7.55
CA HIS A 400 -2.62 -1.01 7.74
C HIS A 400 -3.53 -1.19 8.96
N ILE A 401 -3.32 -0.48 10.05
CA ILE A 401 -4.17 -0.59 11.25
C ILE A 401 -5.55 0.04 11.04
N GLN A 402 -5.65 1.16 10.35
CA GLN A 402 -6.95 1.70 9.96
C GLN A 402 -7.71 0.73 9.05
N ARG A 403 -7.00 0.11 8.09
CA ARG A 403 -7.59 -0.91 7.20
C ARG A 403 -8.07 -2.13 7.98
N LEU A 404 -7.25 -2.66 8.88
CA LEU A 404 -7.54 -3.90 9.60
C LEU A 404 -8.50 -3.68 10.77
N MET A 405 -8.19 -2.72 11.67
CA MET A 405 -8.85 -2.60 12.96
C MET A 405 -10.01 -1.59 12.96
N ILE A 406 -10.13 -0.76 11.94
CA ILE A 406 -11.30 0.11 11.77
C ILE A 406 -12.19 -0.41 10.64
N LEU A 407 -11.77 -0.34 9.37
CA LEU A 407 -12.60 -0.74 8.22
C LEU A 407 -12.92 -2.23 8.23
N GLY A 408 -11.90 -3.07 8.31
CA GLY A 408 -12.06 -4.52 8.31
C GLY A 408 -12.79 -5.06 9.53
N SER A 409 -12.45 -4.55 10.73
CA SER A 409 -13.13 -4.95 11.98
C SER A 409 -14.59 -4.50 11.98
N TRP A 410 -14.92 -3.32 11.44
CA TRP A 410 -16.31 -2.89 11.25
C TRP A 410 -17.09 -3.84 10.37
N ALA A 411 -16.55 -4.17 9.19
CA ALA A 411 -17.20 -5.08 8.24
C ALA A 411 -17.39 -6.49 8.82
N LEU A 412 -16.34 -7.04 9.45
CA LEU A 412 -16.36 -8.34 10.11
C LEU A 412 -17.45 -8.42 11.20
N GLN A 413 -17.54 -7.38 12.05
CA GLN A 413 -18.55 -7.32 13.11
C GLN A 413 -19.97 -7.25 12.58
N ARG A 414 -20.18 -6.72 11.39
CA ARG A 414 -21.51 -6.60 10.75
C ARG A 414 -21.83 -7.73 9.79
N GLY A 415 -20.85 -8.63 9.59
CA GLY A 415 -21.03 -9.76 8.70
C GLY A 415 -21.24 -9.36 7.26
N TYR A 416 -20.52 -8.32 6.79
CA TYR A 416 -20.54 -7.96 5.37
C TYR A 416 -19.88 -9.06 4.53
N ASP A 417 -20.38 -9.23 3.31
CA ASP A 417 -19.86 -10.22 2.36
C ASP A 417 -18.37 -9.99 2.10
N PRO A 418 -17.50 -11.00 2.39
CA PRO A 418 -16.05 -10.85 2.24
C PRO A 418 -15.60 -10.56 0.81
N ALA A 419 -16.30 -11.09 -0.20
CA ALA A 419 -15.96 -10.88 -1.60
C ALA A 419 -16.27 -9.44 -2.04
N GLN A 420 -17.41 -8.87 -1.61
CA GLN A 420 -17.75 -7.47 -1.85
C GLN A 420 -16.76 -6.54 -1.17
N LEU A 421 -16.40 -6.82 0.08
CA LEU A 421 -15.40 -6.04 0.81
C LEU A 421 -14.03 -6.11 0.13
N ASN A 422 -13.60 -7.29 -0.32
CA ASN A 422 -12.33 -7.46 -1.04
C ASN A 422 -12.30 -6.65 -2.35
N ASP A 423 -13.40 -6.68 -3.12
CA ASP A 423 -13.52 -5.86 -4.33
C ASP A 423 -13.46 -4.36 -4.00
N TRP A 424 -14.14 -3.92 -2.93
CA TRP A 424 -14.07 -2.54 -2.49
C TRP A 424 -12.64 -2.12 -2.10
N PHE A 425 -11.92 -2.93 -1.30
CA PHE A 425 -10.52 -2.65 -0.96
C PHE A 425 -9.62 -2.55 -2.20
N ARG A 426 -9.82 -3.45 -3.17
CA ARG A 426 -9.09 -3.42 -4.43
C ARG A 426 -9.33 -2.13 -5.22
N ARG A 427 -10.55 -1.61 -5.21
CA ARG A 427 -10.94 -0.40 -5.94
C ARG A 427 -10.62 0.89 -5.20
N ALA A 428 -10.85 0.94 -3.90
CA ALA A 428 -10.76 2.15 -3.09
C ALA A 428 -9.33 2.55 -2.72
N PHE A 429 -8.38 1.60 -2.71
CA PHE A 429 -7.00 1.91 -2.32
C PHE A 429 -6.06 2.02 -3.53
N VAL A 430 -5.19 3.04 -3.52
CA VAL A 430 -4.19 3.29 -4.58
C VAL A 430 -3.20 2.13 -4.73
N ASP A 431 -2.88 1.44 -3.65
CA ASP A 431 -2.02 0.25 -3.59
C ASP A 431 -2.82 -1.07 -3.57
N GLY A 432 -4.12 -1.02 -3.89
CA GLY A 432 -5.03 -2.16 -3.86
C GLY A 432 -4.93 -3.04 -5.11
N TYR A 433 -4.05 -4.03 -5.12
CA TYR A 433 -3.90 -5.01 -6.20
C TYR A 433 -4.46 -6.37 -5.76
N ASP A 434 -4.88 -7.21 -6.72
CA ASP A 434 -5.50 -8.51 -6.44
C ASP A 434 -4.62 -9.37 -5.53
N TRP A 435 -3.33 -9.47 -5.83
CA TRP A 435 -2.39 -10.28 -5.06
C TRP A 435 -2.15 -9.75 -3.63
N VAL A 436 -2.29 -8.43 -3.43
CA VAL A 436 -2.18 -7.80 -2.10
C VAL A 436 -3.46 -8.03 -1.31
N MET A 437 -4.63 -7.74 -1.92
CA MET A 437 -5.89 -7.65 -1.18
C MET A 437 -6.47 -9.02 -0.84
N LEU A 438 -6.34 -10.01 -1.72
CA LEU A 438 -6.99 -11.30 -1.54
C LEU A 438 -6.64 -11.96 -0.19
N GLY A 439 -5.36 -12.15 0.12
CA GLY A 439 -4.92 -12.74 1.39
C GLY A 439 -5.21 -11.84 2.59
N ASN A 440 -5.02 -10.51 2.41
CA ASN A 440 -5.21 -9.55 3.50
C ASN A 440 -6.68 -9.32 3.86
N VAL A 441 -7.59 -9.36 2.90
CA VAL A 441 -9.03 -9.11 3.17
C VAL A 441 -9.74 -10.43 3.48
N ILE A 442 -9.78 -11.38 2.54
CA ILE A 442 -10.50 -12.66 2.73
C ILE A 442 -9.91 -13.44 3.91
N GLY A 443 -8.59 -13.59 3.96
CA GLY A 443 -7.90 -14.36 4.98
C GLY A 443 -7.75 -13.64 6.31
N MET A 444 -7.04 -12.52 6.31
CA MET A 444 -6.67 -11.85 7.56
C MET A 444 -7.81 -11.01 8.15
N SER A 445 -8.36 -10.08 7.38
CA SER A 445 -9.35 -9.12 7.87
C SER A 445 -10.70 -9.79 8.19
N GLN A 446 -11.21 -10.62 7.28
CA GLN A 446 -12.54 -11.21 7.40
C GLN A 446 -12.54 -12.64 7.97
N TYR A 447 -11.36 -13.26 8.13
CA TYR A 447 -11.26 -14.67 8.59
C TYR A 447 -12.14 -15.62 7.77
N ALA A 448 -12.39 -15.26 6.52
CA ALA A 448 -13.31 -15.99 5.65
C ALA A 448 -12.73 -17.31 5.13
N ASP A 449 -11.43 -17.53 5.30
CA ASP A 449 -10.72 -18.78 4.97
C ASP A 449 -10.69 -19.80 6.14
N GLY A 450 -11.22 -19.45 7.30
CA GLY A 450 -11.24 -20.31 8.47
C GLY A 450 -9.90 -20.48 9.15
N GLY A 451 -8.89 -19.64 8.84
CA GLY A 451 -7.61 -19.61 9.55
C GLY A 451 -6.41 -20.11 8.76
N ILE A 452 -6.46 -20.04 7.44
CA ILE A 452 -5.30 -20.31 6.56
C ILE A 452 -4.28 -19.18 6.72
N VAL A 453 -4.70 -17.92 6.54
CA VAL A 453 -3.80 -16.74 6.60
C VAL A 453 -3.65 -16.24 8.04
N ALA A 454 -4.75 -16.10 8.77
CA ALA A 454 -4.76 -15.56 10.12
C ALA A 454 -5.17 -16.61 11.15
N THR A 455 -4.45 -16.73 12.25
CA THR A 455 -4.70 -17.75 13.29
C THR A 455 -5.93 -17.46 14.17
N LYS A 456 -6.53 -16.27 14.04
CA LYS A 456 -7.77 -15.84 14.72
C LYS A 456 -8.40 -14.68 13.95
N PRO A 457 -9.71 -14.41 14.14
CA PRO A 457 -10.34 -13.21 13.64
C PRO A 457 -9.68 -11.93 14.21
N TYR A 458 -9.43 -10.95 13.36
CA TYR A 458 -8.98 -9.63 13.76
C TYR A 458 -10.19 -8.72 13.97
N THR A 459 -10.69 -8.70 15.19
CA THR A 459 -11.79 -7.82 15.62
C THR A 459 -11.43 -7.13 16.91
N SER A 460 -11.85 -5.89 17.07
CA SER A 460 -11.57 -5.07 18.25
C SER A 460 -12.81 -4.37 18.77
N GLY A 461 -12.86 -4.21 20.12
CA GLY A 461 -13.79 -3.28 20.74
C GLY A 461 -13.22 -1.86 20.82
N GLY A 462 -14.05 -0.90 21.25
CA GLY A 462 -13.67 0.50 21.40
C GLY A 462 -12.48 0.76 22.33
N ALA A 463 -12.19 -0.15 23.27
CA ALA A 463 -11.05 -0.03 24.16
C ALA A 463 -9.70 -0.05 23.43
N TYR A 464 -9.56 -0.90 22.39
CA TYR A 464 -8.37 -0.92 21.54
C TYR A 464 -8.24 0.41 20.77
N ILE A 465 -9.32 0.84 20.12
CA ILE A 465 -9.34 2.10 19.35
C ILE A 465 -8.98 3.29 20.23
N LYS A 466 -9.56 3.37 21.45
CA LYS A 466 -9.23 4.40 22.45
C LYS A 466 -7.77 4.39 22.85
N LYS A 467 -7.17 3.20 22.98
CA LYS A 467 -5.76 3.07 23.36
C LYS A 467 -4.84 3.56 22.25
N MET A 468 -5.14 3.20 20.99
CA MET A 468 -4.25 3.39 19.85
C MET A 468 -4.54 4.65 19.04
N SER A 469 -5.54 5.46 19.45
CA SER A 469 -5.90 6.68 18.70
C SER A 469 -6.42 7.80 19.59
N ASP A 470 -6.55 9.00 19.01
CA ASP A 470 -7.26 10.14 19.56
C ASP A 470 -8.75 10.19 19.18
N TYR A 471 -9.23 9.27 18.34
CA TYR A 471 -10.58 9.28 17.74
C TYR A 471 -11.72 9.30 18.76
N CYS A 472 -11.52 8.64 19.91
CA CYS A 472 -12.57 8.54 20.92
C CYS A 472 -12.76 9.81 21.77
N SER A 473 -11.84 10.79 21.72
CA SER A 473 -11.92 12.01 22.54
C SER A 473 -13.15 12.85 22.18
N ASP A 474 -13.46 12.97 20.89
CA ASP A 474 -14.56 13.78 20.37
C ASP A 474 -15.70 12.92 19.79
N CYS A 475 -15.75 11.62 20.11
CA CYS A 475 -16.79 10.71 19.67
C CYS A 475 -18.03 10.80 20.55
N GLN A 476 -19.22 10.80 19.94
CA GLN A 476 -20.48 10.77 20.69
C GLN A 476 -20.68 9.47 21.48
N PHE A 477 -20.05 8.35 21.06
CA PHE A 477 -20.13 7.07 21.74
C PHE A 477 -19.01 6.89 22.77
N ARG A 478 -19.26 6.05 23.78
CA ARG A 478 -18.32 5.75 24.86
C ARG A 478 -17.66 4.38 24.62
N PRO A 479 -16.32 4.31 24.44
CA PRO A 479 -15.62 3.08 24.08
C PRO A 479 -15.74 1.97 25.14
N ASP A 480 -16.02 2.30 26.38
CA ASP A 480 -16.23 1.39 27.51
C ASP A 480 -17.68 0.90 27.65
N ARG A 481 -18.65 1.50 26.91
CA ARG A 481 -20.05 1.13 26.97
C ARG A 481 -20.43 0.20 25.82
N ARG A 482 -21.12 -0.91 26.13
CA ARG A 482 -21.66 -1.88 25.18
C ARG A 482 -23.18 -1.85 25.07
N THR A 483 -23.86 -1.15 25.98
CA THR A 483 -25.33 -1.05 26.07
C THR A 483 -25.80 0.40 26.17
N GLY A 484 -27.08 0.65 25.92
CA GLY A 484 -27.69 1.98 25.98
C GLY A 484 -27.37 2.85 24.76
N GLU A 485 -27.84 4.11 24.78
CA GLU A 485 -27.76 5.05 23.63
C GLU A 485 -26.32 5.42 23.27
N LEU A 486 -25.44 5.55 24.27
CA LEU A 486 -24.03 5.91 24.11
C LEU A 486 -23.12 4.69 23.90
N ALA A 487 -23.70 3.50 23.64
CA ALA A 487 -22.91 2.30 23.37
C ALA A 487 -22.00 2.49 22.16
N CYS A 488 -20.72 2.17 22.33
CA CYS A 488 -19.77 2.22 21.22
C CYS A 488 -20.10 1.12 20.20
N PRO A 489 -20.32 1.46 18.92
CA PRO A 489 -20.64 0.48 17.88
C PRO A 489 -19.64 -0.65 17.74
N PHE A 490 -18.33 -0.37 17.96
CA PHE A 490 -17.29 -1.39 17.96
C PHE A 490 -17.33 -2.29 19.20
N THR A 491 -17.62 -1.72 20.39
CA THR A 491 -17.70 -2.52 21.62
C THR A 491 -18.93 -3.41 21.61
N ALA A 492 -20.09 -2.90 21.23
CA ALA A 492 -21.31 -3.69 21.09
C ALA A 492 -21.16 -4.73 19.97
N GLY A 493 -20.64 -4.31 18.80
CA GLY A 493 -20.39 -5.18 17.65
C GLY A 493 -19.41 -6.32 17.92
N TYR A 494 -18.38 -6.08 18.74
CA TYR A 494 -17.45 -7.12 19.16
C TYR A 494 -18.14 -8.28 19.91
N TRP A 495 -19.01 -7.95 20.88
CA TRP A 495 -19.74 -8.96 21.66
C TRP A 495 -20.80 -9.67 20.81
N ASP A 496 -21.50 -8.95 19.93
CA ASP A 496 -22.42 -9.56 18.98
C ASP A 496 -21.71 -10.49 17.99
N PHE A 497 -20.56 -10.08 17.46
CA PHE A 497 -19.72 -10.91 16.59
C PHE A 497 -19.34 -12.23 17.26
N LEU A 498 -18.88 -12.20 18.52
CA LEU A 498 -18.53 -13.41 19.26
C LEU A 498 -19.75 -14.31 19.47
N ALA A 499 -20.91 -13.73 19.78
CA ALA A 499 -22.15 -14.47 20.01
C ALA A 499 -22.66 -15.14 18.72
N ARG A 500 -22.68 -14.42 17.60
CA ARG A 500 -23.11 -14.96 16.29
C ARG A 500 -22.21 -16.09 15.80
N ASN A 501 -20.92 -15.96 16.04
CA ASN A 501 -19.91 -16.89 15.50
C ASN A 501 -19.39 -17.89 16.55
N GLU A 502 -20.04 -18.03 17.71
CA GLU A 502 -19.57 -18.89 18.80
C GLU A 502 -19.31 -20.32 18.33
N GLN A 503 -20.22 -20.89 17.55
CA GLN A 503 -20.11 -22.27 17.07
C GLN A 503 -18.90 -22.45 16.14
N ALA A 504 -18.73 -21.56 15.16
CA ALA A 504 -17.63 -21.60 14.20
C ALA A 504 -16.26 -21.39 14.89
N LEU A 505 -16.21 -20.58 15.95
CA LEU A 505 -14.96 -20.20 16.63
C LEU A 505 -14.61 -21.12 17.83
N ARG A 506 -15.50 -22.02 18.23
CA ARG A 506 -15.34 -22.90 19.44
C ARG A 506 -14.05 -23.71 19.40
N GLY A 507 -13.64 -24.23 18.24
CA GLY A 507 -12.43 -25.02 18.05
C GLY A 507 -11.12 -24.21 18.01
N ASN A 508 -11.19 -22.88 17.93
CA ASN A 508 -10.01 -22.03 17.87
C ASN A 508 -9.48 -21.72 19.28
N HIS A 509 -8.30 -22.28 19.62
CA HIS A 509 -7.70 -22.12 20.96
C HIS A 509 -7.45 -20.65 21.35
N ARG A 510 -7.20 -19.75 20.37
CA ARG A 510 -7.00 -18.31 20.62
C ARG A 510 -8.31 -17.58 20.94
N MET A 511 -9.46 -18.18 20.59
CA MET A 511 -10.79 -17.63 20.88
C MET A 511 -11.40 -18.15 22.19
N GLY A 512 -10.77 -19.09 22.86
CA GLY A 512 -11.28 -19.67 24.10
C GLY A 512 -11.56 -18.66 25.20
N ARG A 513 -10.62 -17.74 25.49
CA ARG A 513 -10.81 -16.66 26.47
C ARG A 513 -11.88 -15.64 26.06
N PRO A 514 -11.88 -15.07 24.83
CA PRO A 514 -12.95 -14.19 24.36
C PRO A 514 -14.34 -14.81 24.48
N LEU A 515 -14.54 -16.05 24.03
CA LEU A 515 -15.82 -16.76 24.11
C LEU A 515 -16.26 -17.01 25.57
N ALA A 516 -15.34 -17.43 26.43
CA ALA A 516 -15.63 -17.59 27.85
C ALA A 516 -16.01 -16.28 28.54
N SER A 517 -15.40 -15.16 28.13
CA SER A 517 -15.77 -13.83 28.65
C SER A 517 -17.16 -13.42 28.16
N MET A 518 -17.47 -13.62 26.88
CA MET A 518 -18.78 -13.34 26.29
C MET A 518 -19.90 -14.09 27.03
N ARG A 519 -19.73 -15.39 27.29
CA ARG A 519 -20.75 -16.22 28.00
C ARG A 519 -21.06 -15.76 29.41
N ARG A 520 -20.18 -14.99 30.06
CA ARG A 520 -20.37 -14.43 31.41
C ARG A 520 -21.05 -13.06 31.43
N LEU A 521 -21.35 -12.49 30.26
CA LEU A 521 -22.00 -11.18 30.19
C LEU A 521 -23.49 -11.32 30.49
N ALA A 522 -23.95 -10.75 31.60
CA ALA A 522 -25.36 -10.71 31.95
C ALA A 522 -26.18 -9.83 31.02
N ASP A 523 -25.56 -8.79 30.42
CA ASP A 523 -26.15 -7.80 29.53
C ASP A 523 -25.82 -8.07 28.03
N LEU A 524 -25.52 -9.33 27.68
CA LEU A 524 -25.25 -9.71 26.30
C LEU A 524 -26.44 -9.44 25.34
N PRO A 525 -27.72 -9.71 25.73
CA PRO A 525 -28.86 -9.39 24.88
C PRO A 525 -28.95 -7.90 24.55
N GLU A 526 -28.75 -7.02 25.54
CA GLU A 526 -28.75 -5.57 25.37
C GLU A 526 -27.57 -5.08 24.51
N ALA A 527 -26.40 -5.70 24.68
CA ALA A 527 -25.23 -5.40 23.83
C ALA A 527 -25.48 -5.75 22.37
N ARG A 528 -26.13 -6.89 22.10
CA ARG A 528 -26.56 -7.29 20.76
C ARG A 528 -27.61 -6.35 20.16
N GLN A 529 -28.57 -5.93 20.97
CA GLN A 529 -29.57 -4.91 20.55
C GLN A 529 -28.90 -3.58 20.20
N ALA A 530 -27.89 -3.16 21.00
CA ALA A 530 -27.14 -1.95 20.70
C ALA A 530 -26.32 -2.08 19.39
N ALA A 531 -25.74 -3.25 19.10
CA ALA A 531 -25.02 -3.52 17.85
C ALA A 531 -25.94 -3.49 16.63
N ALA A 532 -27.18 -4.00 16.74
CA ALA A 532 -28.16 -4.04 15.66
C ALA A 532 -28.58 -2.66 15.13
N ARG A 533 -28.38 -1.59 15.92
CA ARG A 533 -28.65 -0.21 15.45
C ARG A 533 -27.71 0.27 14.36
N PHE A 534 -26.60 -0.45 14.12
CA PHE A 534 -25.55 -0.08 13.18
C PHE A 534 -25.30 -1.17 12.12
N GLN A 535 -26.27 -2.07 11.95
CA GLN A 535 -26.24 -3.09 10.90
C GLN A 535 -26.65 -2.55 9.55
#